data_033c9d0dc46524fea2dc3ca13861f349
#
_entry.id   033c9d0dc46524fea2dc3ca13861f349
#
_cell.length_a   1.000
_cell.length_b   1.000
_cell.length_c   1.000
_cell.angle_alpha   90.00
_cell.angle_beta   90.00
_cell.angle_gamma   90.00
#
_symmetry.space_group_name_H-M   'P 1'
#
loop_
_entity.id
_entity.type
_entity.pdbx_description
1 polymer ?
#
loop_
_entity_poly.entity_id
_entity_poly.type
_entity_poly.pdbx_seq_one_letter_code
_entity_poly.pdbx_strand_id
1 'polypeptide(L)'
;TSAGLAVDQRYCRPSIDDSLNFEIIGGRHPVVEVALAQDPSLEGAGSFVANDCNLGDISQLWLLTGPNMAGKSTFLRQNALITVLAQIGSFVPAESVQLGVVDKLFSRVGAADDLARGRSTFMVEMVETAAILSQATERSFVILDEIGRGTATFDGLSIAWAVVEHLHEVNKSRALFATHYHELTNLASKLDGLTCHTMRVKEWKGTVVFLHEVATGAADRSYGIHVGQLAGLPEAVIARAENVLAALEEGDQAGAVTRLADDLPLFAARSKSPRSREPEISALEQELDAILPDELSPKEALELIYKLKKLRNK
;
A
#
# COMPACT_ATOMS: atom_id res chain seq x y z
N THR A 1 -0.91 -9.27 39.35
CA THR A 1 0.54 -9.35 39.09
C THR A 1 0.78 -9.72 37.61
N SER A 2 1.88 -9.29 37.03
CA SER A 2 2.23 -9.63 35.62
C SER A 2 2.32 -11.15 35.41
N ALA A 3 2.72 -11.93 36.41
CA ALA A 3 2.77 -13.39 36.33
C ALA A 3 1.34 -14.01 36.28
N GLY A 4 0.36 -13.49 37.05
CA GLY A 4 -1.02 -13.96 36.95
C GLY A 4 -1.61 -13.70 35.56
N LEU A 5 -1.43 -12.48 35.04
CA LEU A 5 -1.85 -12.12 33.67
C LEU A 5 -1.21 -13.02 32.61
N ALA A 6 0.08 -13.35 32.77
CA ALA A 6 0.78 -14.20 31.83
C ALA A 6 0.21 -15.62 31.77
N VAL A 7 -0.22 -16.17 32.91
CA VAL A 7 -0.87 -17.49 32.94
C VAL A 7 -2.26 -17.42 32.32
N ASP A 8 -3.06 -16.42 32.72
CA ASP A 8 -4.46 -16.28 32.28
C ASP A 8 -4.53 -16.02 30.77
N GLN A 9 -3.59 -15.23 30.24
CA GLN A 9 -3.55 -14.83 28.83
C GLN A 9 -2.58 -15.65 27.97
N ARG A 10 -1.98 -16.71 28.52
CA ARG A 10 -1.02 -17.58 27.82
C ARG A 10 0.13 -16.79 27.18
N TYR A 11 0.76 -15.90 27.96
CA TYR A 11 1.95 -15.16 27.51
C TYR A 11 3.18 -16.00 27.79
N CYS A 12 4.17 -15.92 26.88
CA CYS A 12 5.45 -16.60 27.05
C CYS A 12 6.51 -15.68 27.68
N ARG A 13 7.56 -16.28 28.21
CA ARG A 13 8.78 -15.56 28.62
C ARG A 13 9.69 -15.40 27.41
N PRO A 14 10.00 -14.17 26.95
CA PRO A 14 10.88 -13.96 25.80
C PRO A 14 12.34 -14.31 26.16
N SER A 15 13.12 -14.74 25.15
CA SER A 15 14.57 -14.83 25.19
C SER A 15 15.17 -13.63 24.50
N ILE A 16 16.11 -12.95 25.16
CA ILE A 16 16.83 -11.80 24.60
C ILE A 16 18.32 -12.08 24.62
N ASP A 17 19.01 -11.84 23.51
CA ASP A 17 20.43 -12.07 23.33
C ASP A 17 21.12 -10.93 22.54
N ASP A 18 22.41 -11.06 22.28
CA ASP A 18 23.20 -10.06 21.53
C ASP A 18 23.18 -10.27 20.01
N SER A 19 22.39 -11.22 19.51
CA SER A 19 22.25 -11.48 18.07
C SER A 19 21.46 -10.37 17.36
N LEU A 20 21.27 -10.51 16.05
CA LEU A 20 20.34 -9.71 15.24
C LEU A 20 19.01 -10.45 14.99
N ASN A 21 18.80 -11.62 15.61
CA ASN A 21 17.57 -12.38 15.44
C ASN A 21 16.35 -11.58 15.89
N PHE A 22 15.25 -11.79 15.19
CA PHE A 22 13.95 -11.25 15.53
C PHE A 22 12.91 -12.28 15.14
N GLU A 23 12.60 -13.17 16.06
CA GLU A 23 11.66 -14.25 15.83
C GLU A 23 10.53 -14.20 16.87
N ILE A 24 9.33 -14.09 16.38
CA ILE A 24 8.08 -14.11 17.13
C ILE A 24 7.19 -15.17 16.50
N ILE A 25 6.85 -16.20 17.27
CA ILE A 25 5.93 -17.27 16.85
C ILE A 25 4.62 -17.11 17.60
N GLY A 26 3.51 -17.17 16.87
CA GLY A 26 2.18 -17.04 17.43
C GLY A 26 1.94 -15.69 18.11
N GLY A 27 2.49 -14.61 17.58
CA GLY A 27 2.33 -13.26 18.12
C GLY A 27 0.89 -12.79 18.07
N ARG A 28 0.44 -12.10 19.15
CA ARG A 28 -0.93 -11.58 19.31
C ARG A 28 -0.91 -10.13 19.75
N HIS A 29 -1.94 -9.37 19.37
CA HIS A 29 -2.05 -7.97 19.80
C HIS A 29 -2.81 -7.88 21.13
N PRO A 30 -2.17 -7.53 22.26
CA PRO A 30 -2.75 -7.68 23.59
C PRO A 30 -4.06 -6.90 23.79
N VAL A 31 -4.17 -5.71 23.18
CA VAL A 31 -5.36 -4.86 23.31
C VAL A 31 -6.50 -5.36 22.41
N VAL A 32 -6.18 -5.71 21.16
CA VAL A 32 -7.20 -6.16 20.19
C VAL A 32 -7.76 -7.52 20.59
N GLU A 33 -6.91 -8.44 21.06
CA GLU A 33 -7.34 -9.75 21.55
C GLU A 33 -8.37 -9.61 22.69
N VAL A 34 -8.09 -8.75 23.67
CA VAL A 34 -9.01 -8.50 24.80
C VAL A 34 -10.28 -7.80 24.33
N ALA A 35 -10.19 -6.83 23.41
CA ALA A 35 -11.36 -6.13 22.88
C ALA A 35 -12.30 -7.09 22.13
N LEU A 36 -11.75 -7.99 21.29
CA LEU A 36 -12.54 -9.01 20.59
C LEU A 36 -13.22 -9.99 21.55
N ALA A 37 -12.53 -10.37 22.64
CA ALA A 37 -13.10 -11.28 23.65
C ALA A 37 -14.23 -10.64 24.48
N GLN A 38 -14.30 -9.31 24.56
CA GLN A 38 -15.27 -8.56 25.35
C GLN A 38 -16.46 -8.02 24.55
N ASP A 39 -16.43 -8.10 23.23
CA ASP A 39 -17.48 -7.57 22.36
C ASP A 39 -18.58 -8.63 22.12
N PRO A 40 -19.78 -8.48 22.71
CA PRO A 40 -20.87 -9.42 22.52
C PRO A 40 -21.40 -9.47 21.08
N SER A 41 -21.18 -8.42 20.28
CA SER A 41 -21.60 -8.39 18.88
C SER A 41 -20.73 -9.28 17.99
N LEU A 42 -19.58 -9.69 18.50
CA LEU A 42 -18.62 -10.58 17.86
C LEU A 42 -18.66 -12.01 18.43
N GLU A 43 -19.66 -12.35 19.25
CA GLU A 43 -19.91 -13.73 19.67
C GLU A 43 -20.11 -14.62 18.44
N GLY A 44 -19.09 -15.45 18.15
CA GLY A 44 -19.03 -16.28 16.93
C GLY A 44 -18.11 -15.77 15.82
N ALA A 45 -17.52 -14.57 15.92
CA ALA A 45 -16.59 -14.02 14.93
C ALA A 45 -15.17 -14.62 15.00
N GLY A 46 -14.93 -15.58 15.86
CA GLY A 46 -13.63 -16.25 16.03
C GLY A 46 -12.70 -15.56 17.05
N SER A 47 -11.69 -16.30 17.46
CA SER A 47 -10.60 -15.79 18.30
C SER A 47 -9.64 -14.93 17.49
N PHE A 48 -8.83 -14.08 18.17
CA PHE A 48 -7.73 -13.35 17.53
C PHE A 48 -6.82 -14.32 16.76
N VAL A 49 -6.48 -13.98 15.53
CA VAL A 49 -5.59 -14.78 14.70
C VAL A 49 -4.13 -14.41 15.01
N ALA A 50 -3.41 -15.36 15.60
CA ALA A 50 -1.99 -15.21 15.89
C ALA A 50 -1.16 -15.23 14.60
N ASN A 51 -0.07 -14.47 14.57
CA ASN A 51 0.80 -14.37 13.40
C ASN A 51 2.27 -14.43 13.79
N ASP A 52 3.06 -15.09 12.94
CA ASP A 52 4.51 -15.17 13.08
C ASP A 52 5.19 -13.95 12.43
N CYS A 53 6.34 -13.58 12.99
CA CYS A 53 7.23 -12.57 12.41
C CYS A 53 8.68 -13.01 12.59
N ASN A 54 9.40 -13.19 11.49
CA ASN A 54 10.81 -13.57 11.52
C ASN A 54 11.60 -12.60 10.65
N LEU A 55 12.36 -11.70 11.33
CA LEU A 55 13.28 -10.75 10.72
C LEU A 55 14.71 -11.12 11.16
N GLY A 56 15.48 -11.68 10.28
CA GLY A 56 16.86 -12.09 10.53
C GLY A 56 17.71 -11.93 9.28
N ASP A 57 18.88 -12.54 9.26
CA ASP A 57 19.87 -12.39 8.16
C ASP A 57 19.32 -12.69 6.76
N ILE A 58 18.32 -13.58 6.67
CA ILE A 58 17.72 -13.99 5.38
C ILE A 58 16.53 -13.07 4.99
N SER A 59 15.90 -12.41 5.95
CA SER A 59 14.67 -11.63 5.73
C SER A 59 14.66 -10.43 6.67
N GLN A 60 15.51 -9.47 6.40
CA GLN A 60 15.73 -8.30 7.25
C GLN A 60 14.59 -7.29 7.14
N LEU A 61 13.96 -7.17 5.96
CA LEU A 61 12.90 -6.24 5.66
C LEU A 61 11.70 -6.94 5.04
N TRP A 62 10.54 -6.79 5.64
CA TRP A 62 9.28 -7.27 5.10
C TRP A 62 8.49 -6.14 4.44
N LEU A 63 8.12 -6.32 3.18
CA LEU A 63 7.08 -5.54 2.52
C LEU A 63 5.75 -6.23 2.74
N LEU A 64 4.85 -5.58 3.49
CA LEU A 64 3.53 -6.10 3.81
C LEU A 64 2.47 -5.42 2.94
N THR A 65 1.84 -6.20 2.06
CA THR A 65 0.78 -5.76 1.17
C THR A 65 -0.60 -6.25 1.63
N GLY A 66 -1.65 -5.85 0.93
CA GLY A 66 -3.02 -6.28 1.19
C GLY A 66 -3.94 -5.14 1.61
N PRO A 67 -5.25 -5.39 1.73
CA PRO A 67 -6.25 -4.37 2.01
C PRO A 67 -6.14 -3.76 3.41
N ASN A 68 -6.57 -2.51 3.57
CA ASN A 68 -6.41 -1.78 4.83
C ASN A 68 -7.15 -2.42 6.01
N MET A 69 -8.31 -3.03 5.77
CA MET A 69 -9.09 -3.70 6.82
C MET A 69 -8.59 -5.11 7.17
N ALA A 70 -7.60 -5.63 6.45
CA ALA A 70 -7.10 -6.99 6.68
C ALA A 70 -6.20 -7.16 7.91
N GLY A 71 -5.84 -6.05 8.60
CA GLY A 71 -5.08 -6.11 9.86
C GLY A 71 -3.60 -5.76 9.75
N LYS A 72 -3.11 -5.17 8.63
CA LYS A 72 -1.70 -4.75 8.48
C LYS A 72 -1.21 -3.93 9.68
N SER A 73 -1.87 -2.81 9.98
CA SER A 73 -1.46 -1.92 11.07
C SER A 73 -1.56 -2.60 12.45
N THR A 74 -2.49 -3.54 12.63
CA THR A 74 -2.59 -4.37 13.85
C THR A 74 -1.36 -5.27 13.99
N PHE A 75 -0.97 -5.95 12.90
CA PHE A 75 0.24 -6.77 12.88
C PHE A 75 1.52 -5.97 13.14
N LEU A 76 1.65 -4.78 12.54
CA LEU A 76 2.79 -3.89 12.81
C LEU A 76 2.88 -3.51 14.29
N ARG A 77 1.76 -3.04 14.87
CA ARG A 77 1.70 -2.61 16.28
C ARG A 77 1.90 -3.76 17.24
N GLN A 78 1.40 -4.94 16.94
CA GLN A 78 1.60 -6.15 17.77
C GLN A 78 3.10 -6.44 17.93
N ASN A 79 3.88 -6.43 16.84
CA ASN A 79 5.32 -6.70 16.89
C ASN A 79 6.08 -5.60 17.65
N ALA A 80 5.67 -4.33 17.52
CA ALA A 80 6.21 -3.23 18.33
C ALA A 80 5.97 -3.45 19.83
N LEU A 81 4.73 -3.76 20.21
CA LEU A 81 4.35 -3.97 21.60
C LEU A 81 5.06 -5.18 22.22
N ILE A 82 5.16 -6.29 21.48
CA ILE A 82 5.90 -7.48 21.91
C ILE A 82 7.37 -7.12 22.17
N THR A 83 8.01 -6.37 21.27
CA THR A 83 9.39 -5.92 21.41
C THR A 83 9.60 -5.07 22.67
N VAL A 84 8.74 -4.08 22.89
CA VAL A 84 8.81 -3.22 24.10
C VAL A 84 8.64 -4.06 25.37
N LEU A 85 7.59 -4.91 25.41
CA LEU A 85 7.32 -5.77 26.56
C LEU A 85 8.48 -6.72 26.85
N ALA A 86 9.06 -7.32 25.82
CA ALA A 86 10.21 -8.20 25.95
C ALA A 86 11.42 -7.46 26.57
N GLN A 87 11.76 -6.28 26.08
CA GLN A 87 12.93 -5.53 26.54
C GLN A 87 12.80 -4.91 27.94
N ILE A 88 11.57 -4.67 28.41
CA ILE A 88 11.33 -4.29 29.83
C ILE A 88 11.29 -5.50 30.78
N GLY A 89 11.54 -6.72 30.27
CA GLY A 89 11.56 -7.96 31.09
C GLY A 89 10.19 -8.53 31.40
N SER A 90 9.14 -8.16 30.66
CA SER A 90 7.78 -8.69 30.83
C SER A 90 7.59 -9.99 30.05
N PHE A 91 6.55 -10.74 30.41
CA PHE A 91 5.96 -11.76 29.54
C PHE A 91 5.28 -11.11 28.36
N VAL A 92 5.20 -11.81 27.21
CA VAL A 92 4.73 -11.29 25.94
C VAL A 92 3.62 -12.14 25.34
N PRO A 93 2.66 -11.54 24.62
CA PRO A 93 1.53 -12.24 24.01
C PRO A 93 1.97 -13.01 22.74
N ALA A 94 2.68 -14.11 22.93
CA ALA A 94 3.14 -15.00 21.86
C ALA A 94 3.33 -16.42 22.38
N GLU A 95 3.52 -17.38 21.48
CA GLU A 95 3.89 -18.77 21.84
C GLU A 95 5.38 -18.86 22.19
N SER A 96 6.24 -18.24 21.39
CA SER A 96 7.67 -18.08 21.69
C SER A 96 8.23 -16.80 21.09
N VAL A 97 9.26 -16.24 21.73
CA VAL A 97 9.93 -15.03 21.27
C VAL A 97 11.44 -15.14 21.54
N GLN A 98 12.23 -14.94 20.48
CA GLN A 98 13.67 -14.78 20.55
C GLN A 98 14.06 -13.49 19.83
N LEU A 99 14.61 -12.53 20.56
CA LEU A 99 14.99 -11.22 20.05
C LEU A 99 16.44 -10.90 20.39
N GLY A 100 17.20 -10.51 19.37
CA GLY A 100 18.41 -9.74 19.61
C GLY A 100 18.06 -8.33 20.12
N VAL A 101 18.87 -7.79 21.04
CA VAL A 101 18.65 -6.45 21.61
C VAL A 101 18.32 -5.42 20.52
N VAL A 102 17.25 -4.69 20.71
CA VAL A 102 16.81 -3.56 19.88
C VAL A 102 17.24 -2.26 20.53
N ASP A 103 18.12 -1.51 19.90
CA ASP A 103 18.62 -0.23 20.44
C ASP A 103 17.59 0.89 20.36
N LYS A 104 16.81 0.90 19.29
CA LYS A 104 15.74 1.87 19.04
C LYS A 104 14.56 1.21 18.33
N LEU A 105 13.37 1.53 18.78
CA LEU A 105 12.13 1.20 18.08
C LEU A 105 11.56 2.47 17.44
N PHE A 106 11.43 2.47 16.13
CA PHE A 106 10.78 3.52 15.38
C PHE A 106 9.43 3.03 14.85
N SER A 107 8.40 3.81 15.06
CA SER A 107 7.06 3.48 14.58
C SER A 107 6.40 4.68 13.95
N ARG A 108 6.10 4.58 12.68
CA ARG A 108 5.26 5.52 11.94
C ARG A 108 4.02 4.77 11.45
N VAL A 109 2.99 4.72 12.29
CA VAL A 109 1.73 4.00 12.04
C VAL A 109 0.55 4.93 12.29
N GLY A 110 -0.20 5.23 11.23
CA GLY A 110 -1.36 6.13 11.25
C GLY A 110 -0.97 7.62 11.17
N ALA A 111 -1.83 8.41 10.55
CA ALA A 111 -1.69 9.87 10.50
C ALA A 111 -2.48 10.47 11.68
N ALA A 112 -1.80 11.16 12.59
CA ALA A 112 -2.45 12.13 13.44
C ALA A 112 -2.35 13.50 12.75
N ASP A 113 -3.49 14.15 12.50
CA ASP A 113 -3.51 15.51 12.00
C ASP A 113 -2.98 16.46 13.09
N ASP A 114 -1.82 17.03 12.89
CA ASP A 114 -1.32 18.11 13.75
C ASP A 114 -1.85 19.47 13.23
N LEU A 115 -3.17 19.58 13.18
CA LEU A 115 -3.88 20.81 12.79
C LEU A 115 -3.50 22.00 13.67
N ALA A 116 -3.10 21.74 14.91
CA ALA A 116 -2.72 22.79 15.86
C ALA A 116 -1.45 23.55 15.45
N ARG A 117 -0.58 22.94 14.64
CA ARG A 117 0.67 23.54 14.16
C ARG A 117 0.64 23.94 12.69
N GLY A 118 -0.50 23.81 12.01
CA GLY A 118 -0.67 24.18 10.60
C GLY A 118 0.22 23.39 9.62
N ARG A 119 0.72 22.22 10.02
CA ARG A 119 1.51 21.34 9.15
C ARG A 119 0.61 20.36 8.45
N SER A 120 0.82 20.14 7.14
CA SER A 120 0.14 19.07 6.43
C SER A 120 0.58 17.71 6.99
N THR A 121 -0.33 16.75 7.02
CA THR A 121 -0.04 15.35 7.43
C THR A 121 1.15 14.77 6.69
N PHE A 122 1.29 15.09 5.40
CA PHE A 122 2.43 14.67 4.58
C PHE A 122 3.76 15.27 5.06
N MET A 123 3.80 16.55 5.45
CA MET A 123 5.03 17.17 5.97
C MET A 123 5.45 16.53 7.30
N VAL A 124 4.50 16.22 8.19
CA VAL A 124 4.77 15.52 9.45
C VAL A 124 5.35 14.14 9.16
N GLU A 125 4.73 13.40 8.23
CA GLU A 125 5.20 12.10 7.78
C GLU A 125 6.64 12.14 7.27
N MET A 126 6.99 13.13 6.44
CA MET A 126 8.34 13.28 5.91
C MET A 126 9.37 13.63 6.99
N VAL A 127 9.02 14.47 7.95
CA VAL A 127 9.92 14.82 9.07
C VAL A 127 10.18 13.60 9.96
N GLU A 128 9.15 12.82 10.27
CA GLU A 128 9.29 11.58 11.06
C GLU A 128 10.12 10.54 10.29
N THR A 129 9.84 10.34 8.99
CA THR A 129 10.60 9.43 8.14
C THR A 129 12.07 9.84 8.04
N ALA A 130 12.36 11.13 7.87
CA ALA A 130 13.72 11.65 7.85
C ALA A 130 14.46 11.39 9.17
N ALA A 131 13.78 11.58 10.32
CA ALA A 131 14.34 11.28 11.63
C ALA A 131 14.66 9.78 11.79
N ILE A 132 13.79 8.90 11.30
CA ILE A 132 14.00 7.44 11.31
C ILE A 132 15.24 7.09 10.47
N LEU A 133 15.27 7.52 9.20
CA LEU A 133 16.37 7.19 8.29
C LEU A 133 17.73 7.70 8.77
N SER A 134 17.76 8.84 9.47
CA SER A 134 18.99 9.41 10.00
C SER A 134 19.50 8.74 11.29
N GLN A 135 18.64 8.04 12.04
CA GLN A 135 18.96 7.53 13.36
C GLN A 135 18.90 6.01 13.51
N ALA A 136 18.25 5.32 12.57
CA ALA A 136 18.14 3.87 12.61
C ALA A 136 19.50 3.21 12.35
N THR A 137 19.76 2.14 13.07
CA THR A 137 20.96 1.31 12.98
C THR A 137 20.58 -0.13 12.60
N GLU A 138 21.54 -1.00 12.39
CA GLU A 138 21.30 -2.44 12.15
C GLU A 138 20.58 -3.15 13.31
N ARG A 139 20.68 -2.60 14.53
CA ARG A 139 19.99 -3.12 15.71
C ARG A 139 18.63 -2.49 15.94
N SER A 140 18.27 -1.50 15.18
CA SER A 140 16.96 -0.86 15.30
C SER A 140 15.84 -1.74 14.72
N PHE A 141 14.64 -1.56 15.26
CA PHE A 141 13.41 -2.10 14.67
C PHE A 141 12.54 -0.97 14.15
N VAL A 142 12.27 -0.97 12.86
CA VAL A 142 11.57 0.10 12.16
C VAL A 142 10.21 -0.39 11.65
N ILE A 143 9.17 0.35 11.94
CA ILE A 143 7.81 0.08 11.49
C ILE A 143 7.29 1.29 10.73
N LEU A 144 7.00 1.10 9.45
CA LEU A 144 6.44 2.13 8.57
C LEU A 144 5.13 1.64 7.96
N ASP A 145 4.08 2.47 8.04
CA ASP A 145 2.76 2.17 7.53
C ASP A 145 2.32 3.23 6.51
N GLU A 146 2.16 2.81 5.27
CA GLU A 146 1.63 3.59 4.14
C GLU A 146 2.38 4.91 3.87
N ILE A 147 3.71 4.88 3.86
CA ILE A 147 4.54 6.05 3.52
C ILE A 147 4.27 6.52 2.08
N GLY A 148 4.14 7.83 1.89
CA GLY A 148 3.91 8.47 0.59
C GLY A 148 2.43 8.64 0.23
N ARG A 149 1.49 8.31 1.13
CA ARG A 149 0.05 8.40 0.84
C ARG A 149 -0.48 9.84 0.75
N GLY A 150 0.18 10.80 1.38
CA GLY A 150 -0.26 12.20 1.49
C GLY A 150 0.08 13.10 0.29
N THR A 151 0.54 12.54 -0.84
CA THR A 151 0.94 13.29 -2.04
C THR A 151 0.45 12.59 -3.32
N ALA A 152 0.82 13.11 -4.50
CA ALA A 152 0.49 12.47 -5.78
C ALA A 152 1.08 11.07 -5.87
N THR A 153 0.38 10.14 -6.55
CA THR A 153 0.70 8.70 -6.55
C THR A 153 2.15 8.41 -6.92
N PHE A 154 2.66 9.02 -8.00
CA PHE A 154 4.04 8.76 -8.44
C PHE A 154 5.10 9.38 -7.52
N ASP A 155 4.84 10.55 -6.93
CA ASP A 155 5.73 11.15 -5.94
C ASP A 155 5.79 10.27 -4.69
N GLY A 156 4.62 9.83 -4.20
CA GLY A 156 4.52 8.95 -3.05
C GLY A 156 5.22 7.61 -3.26
N LEU A 157 5.00 6.97 -4.41
CA LEU A 157 5.68 5.74 -4.79
C LEU A 157 7.20 5.92 -4.85
N SER A 158 7.68 7.03 -5.47
CA SER A 158 9.11 7.30 -5.59
C SER A 158 9.78 7.50 -4.23
N ILE A 159 9.12 8.19 -3.31
CA ILE A 159 9.60 8.38 -1.94
C ILE A 159 9.61 7.05 -1.20
N ALA A 160 8.53 6.29 -1.24
CA ALA A 160 8.43 4.99 -0.57
C ALA A 160 9.50 4.02 -1.08
N TRP A 161 9.75 4.00 -2.38
CA TRP A 161 10.81 3.21 -3.01
C TRP A 161 12.19 3.56 -2.45
N ALA A 162 12.56 4.84 -2.46
CA ALA A 162 13.85 5.32 -1.96
C ALA A 162 14.00 5.08 -0.44
N VAL A 163 12.92 5.18 0.33
CA VAL A 163 12.92 4.86 1.77
C VAL A 163 13.22 3.39 2.01
N VAL A 164 12.62 2.48 1.25
CA VAL A 164 12.87 1.03 1.35
C VAL A 164 14.33 0.71 1.02
N GLU A 165 14.85 1.26 -0.10
CA GLU A 165 16.26 1.07 -0.49
C GLU A 165 17.21 1.60 0.61
N HIS A 166 16.95 2.78 1.17
CA HIS A 166 17.78 3.36 2.23
C HIS A 166 17.76 2.52 3.52
N LEU A 167 16.59 2.04 3.95
CA LEU A 167 16.48 1.15 5.11
C LEU A 167 17.26 -0.14 4.91
N HIS A 168 17.25 -0.69 3.71
CA HIS A 168 17.91 -1.93 3.36
C HIS A 168 19.44 -1.76 3.24
N GLU A 169 19.91 -0.78 2.46
CA GLU A 169 21.32 -0.66 2.09
C GLU A 169 22.16 0.13 3.10
N VAL A 170 21.57 1.19 3.67
CA VAL A 170 22.29 2.14 4.54
C VAL A 170 22.07 1.82 6.02
N ASN A 171 20.80 1.80 6.46
CA ASN A 171 20.48 1.52 7.87
C ASN A 171 20.67 0.06 8.23
N LYS A 172 20.39 -0.86 7.30
CA LYS A 172 20.43 -2.32 7.49
C LYS A 172 19.59 -2.76 8.70
N SER A 173 18.52 -2.01 8.99
CA SER A 173 17.66 -2.24 10.14
C SER A 173 16.63 -3.32 9.88
N ARG A 174 16.21 -4.02 10.93
CA ARG A 174 15.03 -4.89 10.87
C ARG A 174 13.81 -4.02 10.65
N ALA A 175 13.03 -4.29 9.60
CA ALA A 175 11.93 -3.41 9.24
C ALA A 175 10.67 -4.15 8.78
N LEU A 176 9.51 -3.64 9.19
CA LEU A 176 8.21 -3.96 8.65
C LEU A 176 7.65 -2.74 7.93
N PHE A 177 7.47 -2.85 6.63
CA PHE A 177 7.00 -1.78 5.77
C PHE A 177 5.65 -2.17 5.15
N ALA A 178 4.54 -1.66 5.69
CA ALA A 178 3.24 -1.86 5.08
C ALA A 178 2.99 -0.82 3.97
N THR A 179 2.46 -1.27 2.86
CA THR A 179 2.23 -0.42 1.69
C THR A 179 1.00 -0.86 0.90
N HIS A 180 0.41 0.08 0.17
CA HIS A 180 -0.57 -0.17 -0.87
C HIS A 180 0.03 -0.08 -2.29
N TYR A 181 1.31 0.31 -2.40
CA TYR A 181 2.03 0.32 -3.68
C TYR A 181 2.52 -1.07 -4.03
N HIS A 182 1.81 -1.75 -4.95
CA HIS A 182 2.18 -3.08 -5.42
C HIS A 182 3.52 -3.08 -6.16
N GLU A 183 3.88 -1.96 -6.79
CA GLU A 183 5.11 -1.80 -7.54
C GLU A 183 6.37 -2.01 -6.67
N LEU A 184 6.29 -1.72 -5.36
CA LEU A 184 7.39 -1.94 -4.42
C LEU A 184 7.78 -3.42 -4.30
N THR A 185 6.87 -4.35 -4.59
CA THR A 185 7.17 -5.79 -4.55
C THR A 185 8.25 -6.19 -5.54
N ASN A 186 8.47 -5.40 -6.60
CA ASN A 186 9.56 -5.61 -7.54
C ASN A 186 10.96 -5.46 -6.90
N LEU A 187 11.06 -4.76 -5.76
CA LEU A 187 12.31 -4.64 -5.01
C LEU A 187 12.77 -5.99 -4.44
N ALA A 188 11.87 -6.91 -4.15
CA ALA A 188 12.23 -8.23 -3.62
C ALA A 188 13.08 -9.06 -4.59
N SER A 189 13.03 -8.76 -5.89
CA SER A 189 13.89 -9.40 -6.89
C SER A 189 15.29 -8.74 -7.01
N LYS A 190 15.50 -7.59 -6.35
CA LYS A 190 16.72 -6.78 -6.48
C LYS A 190 17.50 -6.65 -5.15
N LEU A 191 16.79 -6.74 -4.04
CA LEU A 191 17.36 -6.52 -2.70
C LEU A 191 17.33 -7.84 -1.91
N ASP A 192 18.50 -8.41 -1.68
CA ASP A 192 18.64 -9.62 -0.87
C ASP A 192 18.23 -9.32 0.58
N GLY A 193 17.42 -10.21 1.20
CA GLY A 193 16.89 -9.98 2.55
C GLY A 193 15.64 -9.10 2.62
N LEU A 194 15.10 -8.67 1.47
CA LEU A 194 13.76 -8.10 1.38
C LEU A 194 12.77 -9.18 0.95
N THR A 195 11.73 -9.40 1.74
CA THR A 195 10.70 -10.40 1.44
C THR A 195 9.32 -9.77 1.40
N CYS A 196 8.49 -10.24 0.45
CA CYS A 196 7.10 -9.82 0.34
C CYS A 196 6.19 -10.71 1.17
N HIS A 197 5.29 -10.07 1.90
CA HIS A 197 4.23 -10.71 2.67
C HIS A 197 2.90 -10.03 2.38
N THR A 198 1.81 -10.78 2.56
CA THR A 198 0.47 -10.27 2.34
C THR A 198 -0.48 -10.72 3.43
N MET A 199 -1.49 -9.89 3.70
CA MET A 199 -2.63 -10.32 4.52
C MET A 199 -3.55 -11.21 3.68
N ARG A 200 -3.80 -12.45 4.14
CA ARG A 200 -4.65 -13.40 3.41
C ARG A 200 -6.09 -12.96 3.35
N VAL A 201 -6.63 -13.10 2.17
CA VAL A 201 -8.03 -12.81 1.86
C VAL A 201 -8.65 -14.06 1.22
N LYS A 202 -9.88 -14.37 1.56
CA LYS A 202 -10.64 -15.46 0.95
C LYS A 202 -11.88 -14.89 0.29
N GLU A 203 -12.04 -15.18 -0.99
CA GLU A 203 -13.28 -14.89 -1.71
C GLU A 203 -14.26 -16.05 -1.53
N TRP A 204 -15.47 -15.73 -1.08
CA TRP A 204 -16.54 -16.70 -0.93
C TRP A 204 -17.85 -16.15 -1.45
N LYS A 205 -18.41 -16.73 -2.50
CA LYS A 205 -19.68 -16.32 -3.12
C LYS A 205 -19.77 -14.84 -3.45
N GLY A 206 -18.68 -14.25 -3.97
CA GLY A 206 -18.62 -12.82 -4.29
C GLY A 206 -18.43 -11.90 -3.09
N THR A 207 -18.22 -12.46 -1.88
CA THR A 207 -17.91 -11.72 -0.68
C THR A 207 -16.46 -11.96 -0.28
N VAL A 208 -15.76 -10.92 0.12
CA VAL A 208 -14.36 -11.00 0.59
C VAL A 208 -14.36 -11.15 2.10
N VAL A 209 -13.63 -12.15 2.58
CA VAL A 209 -13.40 -12.41 3.99
C VAL A 209 -11.93 -12.19 4.30
N PHE A 210 -11.64 -11.28 5.22
CA PHE A 210 -10.29 -11.03 5.72
C PHE A 210 -9.94 -12.09 6.76
N LEU A 211 -8.88 -12.85 6.50
CA LEU A 211 -8.47 -13.93 7.41
C LEU A 211 -7.57 -13.42 8.54
N HIS A 212 -7.09 -12.19 8.47
CA HIS A 212 -6.15 -11.59 9.44
C HIS A 212 -4.87 -12.39 9.64
N GLU A 213 -4.51 -13.20 8.65
CA GLU A 213 -3.33 -14.06 8.62
C GLU A 213 -2.29 -13.50 7.66
N VAL A 214 -1.05 -13.41 8.10
CA VAL A 214 0.10 -13.02 7.28
C VAL A 214 0.65 -14.24 6.56
N ALA A 215 0.87 -14.12 5.25
CA ALA A 215 1.46 -15.17 4.44
C ALA A 215 2.57 -14.60 3.55
N THR A 216 3.53 -15.45 3.18
CA THR A 216 4.57 -15.10 2.21
C THR A 216 3.98 -14.87 0.83
N GLY A 217 4.46 -13.86 0.11
CA GLY A 217 4.02 -13.46 -1.22
C GLY A 217 3.45 -12.05 -1.26
N ALA A 218 3.15 -11.57 -2.45
CA ALA A 218 2.48 -10.29 -2.68
C ALA A 218 0.97 -10.49 -2.87
N ALA A 219 0.17 -9.47 -2.54
CA ALA A 219 -1.25 -9.49 -2.86
C ALA A 219 -1.44 -9.35 -4.38
N ASP A 220 -2.30 -10.18 -4.97
CA ASP A 220 -2.57 -10.17 -6.41
C ASP A 220 -3.46 -9.01 -6.84
N ARG A 221 -4.26 -8.44 -5.92
CA ARG A 221 -5.26 -7.40 -6.19
C ARG A 221 -5.43 -6.43 -5.02
N SER A 222 -5.89 -5.23 -5.35
CA SER A 222 -6.45 -4.30 -4.37
C SER A 222 -7.95 -4.61 -4.16
N TYR A 223 -8.41 -4.60 -2.92
CA TYR A 223 -9.82 -4.88 -2.58
C TYR A 223 -10.60 -3.60 -2.21
N GLY A 224 -10.12 -2.43 -2.65
CA GLY A 224 -10.70 -1.13 -2.30
C GLY A 224 -12.18 -0.99 -2.66
N ILE A 225 -12.58 -1.41 -3.87
CA ILE A 225 -13.98 -1.37 -4.32
C ILE A 225 -14.85 -2.28 -3.46
N HIS A 226 -14.36 -3.46 -3.13
CA HIS A 226 -15.08 -4.40 -2.28
C HIS A 226 -15.25 -3.86 -0.84
N VAL A 227 -14.24 -3.21 -0.28
CA VAL A 227 -14.36 -2.49 1.01
C VAL A 227 -15.40 -1.39 0.91
N GLY A 228 -15.46 -0.65 -0.21
CA GLY A 228 -16.51 0.33 -0.47
C GLY A 228 -17.92 -0.29 -0.47
N GLN A 229 -18.08 -1.47 -1.05
CA GLN A 229 -19.33 -2.24 -1.03
C GLN A 229 -19.71 -2.65 0.40
N LEU A 230 -18.78 -3.18 1.18
CA LEU A 230 -19.01 -3.53 2.59
C LEU A 230 -19.36 -2.31 3.45
N ALA A 231 -18.82 -1.14 3.12
CA ALA A 231 -19.15 0.13 3.77
C ALA A 231 -20.50 0.71 3.37
N GLY A 232 -21.23 0.06 2.43
CA GLY A 232 -22.58 0.47 2.01
C GLY A 232 -22.60 1.50 0.90
N LEU A 233 -21.56 1.63 0.08
CA LEU A 233 -21.63 2.46 -1.12
C LEU A 233 -22.75 1.96 -2.06
N PRO A 234 -23.50 2.86 -2.69
CA PRO A 234 -24.58 2.49 -3.63
C PRO A 234 -24.07 1.55 -4.74
N GLU A 235 -24.87 0.54 -5.09
CA GLU A 235 -24.52 -0.47 -6.10
C GLU A 235 -24.12 0.15 -7.45
N ALA A 236 -24.79 1.24 -7.88
CA ALA A 236 -24.44 1.97 -9.10
C ALA A 236 -23.03 2.59 -9.04
N VAL A 237 -22.57 3.02 -7.86
CA VAL A 237 -21.21 3.57 -7.65
C VAL A 237 -20.19 2.44 -7.72
N ILE A 238 -20.48 1.29 -7.10
CA ILE A 238 -19.62 0.10 -7.13
C ILE A 238 -19.44 -0.38 -8.57
N ALA A 239 -20.55 -0.60 -9.31
CA ALA A 239 -20.50 -1.05 -10.70
C ALA A 239 -19.71 -0.07 -11.59
N ARG A 240 -19.86 1.25 -11.37
CA ARG A 240 -19.07 2.25 -12.11
C ARG A 240 -17.59 2.18 -11.74
N ALA A 241 -17.25 2.02 -10.45
CA ALA A 241 -15.88 1.91 -10.00
C ALA A 241 -15.17 0.67 -10.59
N GLU A 242 -15.86 -0.46 -10.70
CA GLU A 242 -15.33 -1.68 -11.34
C GLU A 242 -15.03 -1.43 -12.82
N ASN A 243 -15.95 -0.77 -13.56
CA ASN A 243 -15.71 -0.43 -14.96
C ASN A 243 -14.54 0.54 -15.15
N VAL A 244 -14.39 1.52 -14.25
CA VAL A 244 -13.26 2.47 -14.27
C VAL A 244 -11.96 1.75 -13.99
N LEU A 245 -11.93 0.86 -12.99
CA LEU A 245 -10.74 0.09 -12.64
C LEU A 245 -10.30 -0.80 -13.82
N ALA A 246 -11.22 -1.53 -14.44
CA ALA A 246 -10.93 -2.36 -15.60
C ALA A 246 -10.33 -1.56 -16.75
N ALA A 247 -10.89 -0.36 -17.05
CA ALA A 247 -10.35 0.52 -18.09
C ALA A 247 -8.95 1.07 -17.76
N LEU A 248 -8.66 1.33 -16.47
CA LEU A 248 -7.33 1.78 -16.03
C LEU A 248 -6.29 0.67 -16.06
N GLU A 249 -6.69 -0.58 -15.81
CA GLU A 249 -5.83 -1.76 -15.88
C GLU A 249 -5.53 -2.18 -17.33
N GLU A 250 -6.48 -1.96 -18.28
CA GLU A 250 -6.31 -2.32 -19.70
C GLU A 250 -5.56 -1.28 -20.53
N GLY A 251 -5.42 -0.04 -20.06
CA GLY A 251 -4.93 1.08 -20.85
C GLY A 251 -3.80 1.89 -20.28
N ASP A 252 -3.03 2.50 -21.20
CA ASP A 252 -2.06 3.55 -20.87
C ASP A 252 -2.79 4.68 -20.09
N GLN A 253 -2.39 4.93 -18.86
CA GLN A 253 -3.16 5.72 -17.89
C GLN A 253 -3.66 7.09 -18.41
N ALA A 254 -2.92 7.74 -19.32
CA ALA A 254 -3.30 9.03 -19.88
C ALA A 254 -4.49 8.95 -20.85
N GLY A 255 -4.57 7.92 -21.70
CA GLY A 255 -5.66 7.73 -22.66
C GLY A 255 -6.96 7.20 -22.04
N ALA A 256 -6.85 6.39 -20.98
CA ALA A 256 -8.00 5.85 -20.28
C ALA A 256 -8.77 6.91 -19.48
N VAL A 257 -8.06 7.81 -18.78
CA VAL A 257 -8.68 8.90 -18.01
C VAL A 257 -9.48 9.86 -18.89
N THR A 258 -8.98 10.19 -20.09
CA THR A 258 -9.68 11.08 -21.03
C THR A 258 -10.97 10.46 -21.55
N ARG A 259 -10.95 9.16 -21.93
CA ARG A 259 -12.18 8.44 -22.36
C ARG A 259 -13.21 8.30 -21.25
N LEU A 260 -12.75 8.08 -20.00
CA LEU A 260 -13.64 8.01 -18.84
C LEU A 260 -14.30 9.36 -18.51
N ALA A 261 -13.63 10.48 -18.78
CA ALA A 261 -14.19 11.82 -18.60
C ALA A 261 -15.31 12.10 -19.60
N ASP A 262 -15.21 11.60 -20.84
CA ASP A 262 -16.22 11.75 -21.88
C ASP A 262 -17.48 10.89 -21.63
N ASP A 263 -17.34 9.79 -20.89
CA ASP A 263 -18.42 8.83 -20.57
C ASP A 263 -19.17 9.13 -19.25
N LEU A 264 -18.96 10.28 -18.63
CA LEU A 264 -19.60 10.63 -17.36
C LEU A 264 -21.09 10.92 -17.52
N PRO A 265 -22.01 10.08 -16.96
CA PRO A 265 -23.47 10.26 -17.09
C PRO A 265 -23.98 11.57 -16.47
N LEU A 266 -23.22 12.22 -15.58
CA LEU A 266 -23.57 13.48 -14.92
C LEU A 266 -23.71 14.66 -15.90
N PHE A 267 -23.06 14.61 -17.07
CA PHE A 267 -23.17 15.63 -18.11
C PHE A 267 -24.16 15.26 -19.22
N ALA A 268 -24.54 13.98 -19.35
CA ALA A 268 -25.54 13.52 -20.30
C ALA A 268 -26.98 13.92 -19.94
N ALA A 269 -27.24 14.28 -18.68
CA ALA A 269 -28.57 14.69 -18.23
C ALA A 269 -29.00 16.11 -18.66
N ARG A 270 -28.13 16.90 -19.32
CA ARG A 270 -28.39 18.29 -19.72
C ARG A 270 -28.37 18.57 -21.21
N SER A 271 -28.23 17.57 -22.07
CA SER A 271 -28.29 17.76 -23.53
C SER A 271 -29.17 16.70 -24.19
N LYS A 272 -30.47 16.81 -24.01
CA LYS A 272 -31.38 16.29 -25.04
C LYS A 272 -31.38 17.28 -26.18
N SER A 273 -30.63 17.02 -27.22
CA SER A 273 -30.87 17.40 -28.59
C SER A 273 -30.17 16.45 -29.55
N PRO A 274 -30.88 16.01 -30.60
CA PRO A 274 -30.44 14.84 -31.35
C PRO A 274 -29.54 15.25 -32.51
N ARG A 275 -28.47 14.50 -32.66
CA ARG A 275 -27.93 14.09 -33.97
C ARG A 275 -26.55 13.50 -33.79
N SER A 276 -26.48 12.19 -34.01
CA SER A 276 -25.28 11.51 -34.42
C SER A 276 -24.60 12.27 -35.56
N ARG A 277 -23.39 12.80 -35.31
CA ARG A 277 -22.41 13.04 -36.35
C ARG A 277 -21.30 12.05 -36.09
N GLU A 278 -21.10 11.14 -37.02
CA GLU A 278 -19.83 10.43 -37.20
C GLU A 278 -18.70 11.47 -37.14
N PRO A 279 -17.54 11.15 -36.55
CA PRO A 279 -16.40 12.06 -36.56
C PRO A 279 -15.99 12.28 -38.01
N GLU A 280 -16.29 13.45 -38.57
CA GLU A 280 -15.69 13.89 -39.82
C GLU A 280 -14.18 14.06 -39.56
N ILE A 281 -13.39 13.15 -40.12
CA ILE A 281 -11.91 13.25 -40.15
C ILE A 281 -11.63 14.61 -40.75
N SER A 282 -10.89 15.46 -40.06
CA SER A 282 -10.60 16.82 -40.53
C SER A 282 -9.79 16.75 -41.81
N ALA A 283 -9.95 17.74 -42.72
CA ALA A 283 -9.17 17.80 -43.97
C ALA A 283 -7.66 17.84 -43.69
N LEU A 284 -7.26 18.28 -42.51
CA LEU A 284 -5.87 18.26 -42.03
C LEU A 284 -5.39 16.84 -41.72
N GLU A 285 -6.22 16.03 -41.06
CA GLU A 285 -5.90 14.64 -40.71
C GLU A 285 -5.83 13.76 -41.95
N GLN A 286 -6.76 13.94 -42.92
CA GLN A 286 -6.73 13.21 -44.16
C GLN A 286 -5.49 13.50 -44.99
N GLU A 287 -5.03 14.76 -45.01
CA GLU A 287 -3.84 15.16 -45.74
C GLU A 287 -2.56 14.65 -45.02
N LEU A 288 -2.57 14.60 -43.69
CA LEU A 288 -1.44 14.09 -42.89
C LEU A 288 -1.27 12.56 -43.06
N ASP A 289 -2.35 11.80 -43.08
CA ASP A 289 -2.33 10.34 -43.26
C ASP A 289 -1.89 9.92 -44.69
N ALA A 290 -2.06 10.81 -45.68
CA ALA A 290 -1.66 10.57 -47.06
C ALA A 290 -0.17 10.82 -47.31
N ILE A 291 0.61 11.34 -46.35
CA ILE A 291 2.01 11.68 -46.51
C ILE A 291 2.92 10.47 -46.34
N LEU A 292 3.76 10.21 -47.33
CA LEU A 292 4.87 9.27 -47.24
C LEU A 292 6.17 10.07 -47.09
N PRO A 293 6.69 10.29 -45.86
CA PRO A 293 7.80 11.21 -45.61
C PRO A 293 9.09 10.85 -46.34
N ASP A 294 9.32 9.55 -46.56
CA ASP A 294 10.54 9.04 -47.19
C ASP A 294 10.59 9.26 -48.73
N GLU A 295 9.45 9.61 -49.33
CA GLU A 295 9.34 9.87 -50.79
C GLU A 295 9.37 11.35 -51.14
N LEU A 296 9.42 12.26 -50.15
CA LEU A 296 9.37 13.70 -50.36
C LEU A 296 10.75 14.31 -50.55
N SER A 297 10.89 15.09 -51.63
CA SER A 297 12.07 15.97 -51.78
C SER A 297 11.99 17.15 -50.76
N PRO A 298 13.11 17.79 -50.38
CA PRO A 298 13.13 18.92 -49.45
C PRO A 298 12.20 20.08 -49.87
N LYS A 299 12.01 20.29 -51.17
CA LYS A 299 11.14 21.34 -51.70
C LYS A 299 9.66 20.97 -51.51
N GLU A 300 9.30 19.74 -51.82
CA GLU A 300 7.93 19.24 -51.63
C GLU A 300 7.53 19.20 -50.16
N ALA A 301 8.44 18.82 -49.25
CA ALA A 301 8.22 18.86 -47.81
C ALA A 301 7.93 20.28 -47.34
N LEU A 302 8.61 21.29 -47.82
CA LEU A 302 8.38 22.70 -47.48
C LEU A 302 7.00 23.20 -47.99
N GLU A 303 6.65 22.86 -49.21
CA GLU A 303 5.36 23.20 -49.82
C GLU A 303 4.20 22.54 -49.05
N LEU A 304 4.39 21.29 -48.61
CA LEU A 304 3.42 20.54 -47.82
C LEU A 304 3.21 21.18 -46.44
N ILE A 305 4.27 21.62 -45.77
CA ILE A 305 4.16 22.35 -44.49
C ILE A 305 3.31 23.62 -44.64
N TYR A 306 3.50 24.37 -45.72
CA TYR A 306 2.67 25.55 -45.97
C TYR A 306 1.21 25.20 -46.26
N LYS A 307 0.94 24.07 -46.92
CA LYS A 307 -0.40 23.57 -47.21
C LYS A 307 -1.12 23.18 -45.91
N LEU A 308 -0.48 22.37 -45.05
CA LEU A 308 -0.99 21.96 -43.76
C LEU A 308 -1.27 23.15 -42.81
N LYS A 309 -0.38 24.16 -42.83
CA LYS A 309 -0.54 25.39 -42.06
C LYS A 309 -1.75 26.22 -42.51
N LYS A 310 -2.10 26.20 -43.80
CA LYS A 310 -3.33 26.83 -44.33
C LYS A 310 -4.58 26.07 -43.93
N LEU A 311 -4.55 24.73 -43.90
CA LEU A 311 -5.69 23.90 -43.49
C LEU A 311 -6.03 24.05 -42.00
N ARG A 312 -5.01 24.27 -41.17
CA ARG A 312 -5.21 24.50 -39.73
C ARG A 312 -5.92 25.83 -39.41
N ASN A 313 -5.80 26.83 -40.27
CA ASN A 313 -6.35 28.17 -40.04
C ASN A 313 -7.74 28.38 -40.71
N LYS A 314 -8.33 27.34 -41.26
CA LYS A 314 -9.71 27.27 -41.70
C LYS A 314 -10.56 26.49 -40.70
#